data_f4117e4ff1450593df661f9a5b058a3a
#
_entry.id   f4117e4ff1450593df661f9a5b058a3a
#
_cell.length_a   1.000
_cell.length_b   1.000
_cell.length_c   1.000
_cell.angle_alpha   90.00
_cell.angle_beta   90.00
_cell.angle_gamma   90.00
#
_symmetry.space_group_name_H-M   'P 1'
#
loop_
_entity.id
_entity.type
_entity.pdbx_description
1 polymer ?
#
loop_
_entity_poly.entity_id
_entity_poly.type
_entity_poly.pdbx_seq_one_letter_code
_entity_poly.pdbx_strand_id
1 'polypeptide(L)' 'MEPFAKALEIVARVMRDGAATHPDNDWVQRGPEYHLGRAEEHLRLRRDGDQLQDHVSHAATRLLMALTLRELG' A
#
# COMPACT_ATOMS: atom_id res chain seq x y z
N MET A 1 16.77 0.28 -6.79
CA MET A 1 16.43 -0.01 -8.19
C MET A 1 16.02 1.27 -8.90
N GLU A 2 16.82 1.68 -9.86
CA GLU A 2 16.68 2.97 -10.52
C GLU A 2 15.31 3.23 -11.15
N PRO A 3 14.76 2.27 -11.95
CA PRO A 3 13.47 2.57 -12.59
C PRO A 3 12.34 2.83 -11.62
N PHE A 4 12.46 2.33 -10.38
CA PHE A 4 11.39 2.46 -9.39
C PHE A 4 11.75 3.40 -8.25
N ALA A 5 12.87 4.12 -8.36
CA ALA A 5 13.34 4.95 -7.23
C ALA A 5 12.28 5.94 -6.78
N LYS A 6 11.64 6.64 -7.71
CA LYS A 6 10.62 7.63 -7.38
C LYS A 6 9.38 6.97 -6.77
N ALA A 7 8.96 5.85 -7.36
CA ALA A 7 7.79 5.13 -6.84
C ALA A 7 8.04 4.62 -5.43
N LEU A 8 9.24 4.11 -5.17
CA LEU A 8 9.59 3.62 -3.83
C LEU A 8 9.64 4.76 -2.82
N GLU A 9 10.08 5.93 -3.23
CA GLU A 9 10.06 7.12 -2.39
C GLU A 9 8.64 7.49 -1.98
N ILE A 10 7.72 7.44 -2.93
CA ILE A 10 6.32 7.72 -2.67
C ILE A 10 5.72 6.68 -1.72
N VAL A 11 5.99 5.41 -1.95
CA VAL A 11 5.53 4.33 -1.07
C VAL A 11 6.06 4.52 0.34
N ALA A 12 7.34 4.90 0.48
CA ALA A 12 7.92 5.15 1.79
C ALA A 12 7.17 6.27 2.53
N ARG A 13 6.76 7.29 1.80
CA ARG A 13 5.98 8.40 2.37
C ARG A 13 4.61 7.91 2.85
N VAL A 14 3.92 7.11 2.04
CA VAL A 14 2.63 6.54 2.43
C VAL A 14 2.79 5.71 3.71
N MET A 15 3.87 4.93 3.79
CA MET A 15 4.14 4.12 4.97
C MET A 15 4.37 4.97 6.21
N ARG A 16 5.14 6.05 6.08
CA ARG A 16 5.40 6.95 7.21
C ARG A 16 4.10 7.59 7.70
N ASP A 17 3.27 8.04 6.77
CA ASP A 17 2.01 8.68 7.12
C ASP A 17 1.07 7.69 7.80
N GLY A 18 1.06 6.45 7.32
CA GLY A 18 0.25 5.40 7.93
C GLY A 18 0.74 5.03 9.31
N ALA A 19 2.05 5.04 9.54
CA ALA A 19 2.62 4.70 10.84
C ALA A 19 2.20 5.69 11.93
N ALA A 20 1.91 6.93 11.55
CA ALA A 20 1.45 7.93 12.50
C ALA A 20 0.08 7.58 13.09
N THR A 21 -0.77 6.89 12.34
CA THR A 21 -2.11 6.50 12.79
C THR A 21 -2.21 5.00 13.11
N HIS A 22 -1.28 4.20 12.60
CA HIS A 22 -1.27 2.75 12.81
C HIS A 22 0.12 2.33 13.28
N PRO A 23 0.46 2.58 14.55
CA PRO A 23 1.78 2.24 15.08
C PRO A 23 1.99 0.73 15.15
N ASP A 24 3.22 0.32 15.42
CA ASP A 24 3.60 -1.07 15.68
C ASP A 24 3.58 -1.97 14.44
N ASN A 25 3.72 -1.37 13.25
CA ASN A 25 3.78 -2.16 12.01
C ASN A 25 2.59 -3.11 11.89
N ASP A 26 1.42 -2.58 12.18
CA ASP A 26 0.17 -3.34 12.16
C ASP A 26 -0.01 -4.14 10.87
N TRP A 27 0.48 -3.61 9.74
CA TRP A 27 0.32 -4.26 8.45
C TRP A 27 0.99 -5.64 8.39
N VAL A 28 2.06 -5.84 9.17
CA VAL A 28 2.78 -7.11 9.18
C VAL A 28 1.90 -8.23 9.74
N GLN A 29 0.98 -7.89 10.62
CA GLN A 29 0.11 -8.85 11.30
C GLN A 29 -1.10 -9.25 10.48
N ARG A 30 -1.37 -8.54 9.39
CA ARG A 30 -2.45 -8.87 8.47
C ARG A 30 -1.89 -9.71 7.34
N GLY A 31 -2.62 -10.67 6.86
CA GLY A 31 -2.13 -11.54 5.79
C GLY A 31 -2.06 -10.83 4.44
N PRO A 32 -1.37 -11.44 3.46
CA PRO A 32 -1.29 -10.85 2.11
C PRO A 32 -2.66 -10.61 1.48
N GLU A 33 -3.62 -11.50 1.73
CA GLU A 33 -4.96 -11.35 1.15
C GLU A 33 -5.67 -10.10 1.62
N TYR A 34 -5.45 -9.70 2.86
CA TYR A 34 -6.02 -8.46 3.37
C TYR A 34 -5.51 -7.27 2.55
N HIS A 35 -4.20 -7.23 2.32
CA HIS A 35 -3.60 -6.12 1.58
C HIS A 35 -3.99 -6.12 0.11
N LEU A 36 -4.15 -7.29 -0.50
CA LEU A 36 -4.64 -7.39 -1.86
C LEU A 36 -6.06 -6.82 -1.96
N GLY A 37 -6.91 -7.14 -0.99
CA GLY A 37 -8.26 -6.60 -0.95
C GLY A 37 -8.27 -5.08 -0.83
N ARG A 38 -7.37 -4.54 0.01
CA ARG A 38 -7.26 -3.08 0.14
C ARG A 38 -6.78 -2.43 -1.16
N ALA A 39 -5.84 -3.07 -1.86
CA ALA A 39 -5.38 -2.55 -3.15
C ALA A 39 -6.51 -2.53 -4.17
N GLU A 40 -7.29 -3.61 -4.23
CA GLU A 40 -8.44 -3.67 -5.13
C GLU A 40 -9.46 -2.58 -4.82
N GLU A 41 -9.69 -2.33 -3.53
CA GLU A 41 -10.63 -1.29 -3.10
C GLU A 41 -10.17 0.09 -3.57
N HIS A 42 -8.87 0.41 -3.42
CA HIS A 42 -8.35 1.68 -3.89
C HIS A 42 -8.49 1.84 -5.41
N LEU A 43 -8.22 0.77 -6.15
CA LEU A 43 -8.36 0.82 -7.60
C LEU A 43 -9.80 0.98 -8.04
N ARG A 44 -10.74 0.34 -7.32
CA ARG A 44 -12.16 0.48 -7.58
C ARG A 44 -12.61 1.93 -7.33
N LEU A 45 -12.20 2.51 -6.20
CA LEU A 45 -12.55 3.88 -5.87
C LEU A 45 -12.03 4.85 -6.92
N ARG A 46 -10.79 4.63 -7.37
CA ARG A 46 -10.21 5.47 -8.42
C ARG A 46 -11.03 5.36 -9.70
N ARG A 47 -11.39 4.16 -10.09
CA ARG A 47 -12.19 3.93 -11.30
C ARG A 47 -13.55 4.62 -11.20
N ASP A 48 -14.11 4.65 -9.99
CA ASP A 48 -15.40 5.30 -9.75
C ASP A 48 -15.31 6.82 -9.61
N GLY A 49 -14.11 7.37 -9.75
CA GLY A 49 -13.92 8.81 -9.77
C GLY A 49 -13.59 9.45 -8.43
N ASP A 50 -13.39 8.65 -7.39
CA ASP A 50 -13.02 9.21 -6.09
C ASP A 50 -11.62 9.83 -6.14
N GLN A 51 -11.49 11.06 -5.65
CA GLN A 51 -10.23 11.78 -5.64
C GLN A 51 -9.82 12.23 -4.24
N LEU A 52 -10.44 11.67 -3.21
CA LEU A 52 -10.15 12.05 -1.83
C LEU A 52 -8.78 11.56 -1.37
N GLN A 53 -8.26 10.53 -2.01
CA GLN A 53 -6.95 9.98 -1.70
C GLN A 53 -6.21 9.68 -3.00
N ASP A 54 -4.89 9.58 -2.87
CA ASP A 54 -4.06 9.12 -3.99
C ASP A 54 -4.13 7.60 -4.04
N HIS A 55 -5.17 7.11 -4.72
CA HIS A 55 -5.44 5.67 -4.73
C HIS A 55 -4.34 4.84 -5.39
N VAL A 56 -3.65 5.41 -6.39
CA VAL A 56 -2.57 4.68 -7.06
C VAL A 56 -1.42 4.42 -6.08
N SER A 57 -1.02 5.45 -5.34
CA SER A 57 0.06 5.31 -4.35
C SER A 57 -0.32 4.35 -3.23
N HIS A 58 -1.56 4.42 -2.77
CA HIS A 58 -2.03 3.53 -1.72
C HIS A 58 -2.16 2.09 -2.21
N ALA A 59 -2.64 1.89 -3.44
CA ALA A 59 -2.73 0.54 -4.01
C ALA A 59 -1.34 -0.07 -4.18
N ALA A 60 -0.37 0.72 -4.69
CA ALA A 60 0.99 0.25 -4.86
C ALA A 60 1.61 -0.16 -3.52
N THR A 61 1.37 0.64 -2.48
CA THR A 61 1.87 0.34 -1.14
C THR A 61 1.29 -0.99 -0.64
N ARG A 62 -0.01 -1.19 -0.79
CA ARG A 62 -0.65 -2.44 -0.37
C ARG A 62 -0.13 -3.64 -1.14
N LEU A 63 0.13 -3.48 -2.44
CA LEU A 63 0.68 -4.57 -3.25
C LEU A 63 2.08 -4.94 -2.80
N LEU A 64 2.90 -3.95 -2.44
CA LEU A 64 4.24 -4.22 -1.90
C LEU A 64 4.17 -4.92 -0.55
N MET A 65 3.21 -4.54 0.29
CA MET A 65 2.99 -5.23 1.56
C MET A 65 2.63 -6.69 1.32
N ALA A 66 1.68 -6.94 0.40
CA ALA A 66 1.25 -8.29 0.08
C ALA A 66 2.40 -9.13 -0.46
N LEU A 67 3.18 -8.55 -1.37
CA LEU A 67 4.33 -9.25 -1.95
C LEU A 67 5.36 -9.58 -0.88
N THR A 68 5.66 -8.63 -0.01
CA THR A 68 6.62 -8.83 1.07
C THR A 68 6.19 -9.96 1.99
N LEU A 69 4.93 -9.93 2.42
CA LEU A 69 4.42 -10.95 3.34
C LEU A 69 4.35 -12.33 2.69
N ARG A 70 4.01 -12.38 1.40
CA ARG A 70 4.00 -13.64 0.67
C ARG A 70 5.38 -14.28 0.65
N GLU A 71 6.42 -13.47 0.41
CA GLU A 71 7.79 -13.98 0.32
C GLU A 71 8.36 -14.35 1.69
N LEU A 72 7.91 -13.71 2.74
CA LEU A 72 8.35 -14.04 4.10
C LEU A 72 7.66 -15.29 4.65
N GLY A 73 6.44 -15.50 4.22
CA GLY A 73 5.65 -16.64 4.67
C GLY A 73 5.94 -17.88 3.88
#